data_42558d9b55101d4e887ae8745f3f3d81
#
_entry.id   42558d9b55101d4e887ae8745f3f3d81
#
_cell.length_a   1.000
_cell.length_b   1.000
_cell.length_c   1.000
_cell.angle_alpha   90.00
_cell.angle_beta   90.00
_cell.angle_gamma   90.00
#
_symmetry.space_group_name_H-M   'P 1'
#
loop_
_entity.id
_entity.type
_entity.pdbx_description
1 polymer ?
#
loop_
_entity_poly.entity_id
_entity_poly.type
_entity_poly.pdbx_seq_one_letter_code
_entity_poly.pdbx_strand_id
1 'polypeptide(L)'
;MALDMKKNRIRIHKPTIHMLGDPILIQLLFDPEAMIVAIICPDREVPGGQEIRVNPKNLKGDNAVEFYSKMFLKKLRAVHGNLDDDCTYRLTGTIIPDLRAARFPMSTIQKVEAEEGANTNG
;
A
#
# COMPACT_ATOMS: atom_id res chain seq x y z
N MET A 1 -4.66 -2.16 -0.50
CA MET A 1 -3.62 -1.47 0.29
C MET A 1 -4.27 -0.58 1.32
N ALA A 2 -3.80 -0.62 2.53
CA ALA A 2 -4.31 0.24 3.60
C ALA A 2 -3.22 1.16 4.11
N LEU A 3 -3.60 2.40 4.38
CA LEU A 3 -2.69 3.46 4.83
C LEU A 3 -3.16 3.94 6.20
N ASP A 4 -2.44 3.56 7.25
CA ASP A 4 -2.74 4.00 8.61
C ASP A 4 -1.95 5.28 8.86
N MET A 5 -2.60 6.41 8.71
CA MET A 5 -1.93 7.71 8.79
C MET A 5 -1.45 8.03 10.18
N LYS A 6 -2.15 7.53 11.19
CA LYS A 6 -1.78 7.79 12.58
C LYS A 6 -0.48 7.11 12.96
N LYS A 7 -0.30 5.87 12.50
CA LYS A 7 0.87 5.08 12.85
C LYS A 7 1.93 5.08 11.75
N ASN A 8 1.69 5.77 10.65
CA ASN A 8 2.59 5.79 9.49
C ASN A 8 2.86 4.38 8.97
N ARG A 9 1.81 3.55 8.97
CA ARG A 9 1.91 2.15 8.62
C ARG A 9 1.20 1.89 7.31
N ILE A 10 1.83 1.10 6.45
CA ILE A 10 1.25 0.69 5.18
C ILE A 10 1.07 -0.82 5.23
N ARG A 11 -0.10 -1.27 4.77
CA ARG A 11 -0.42 -2.69 4.76
C ARG A 11 -0.76 -3.12 3.35
N ILE A 12 -0.05 -4.13 2.86
CA ILE A 12 -0.32 -4.70 1.55
C ILE A 12 -0.95 -6.05 1.77
N HIS A 13 -2.12 -6.25 1.18
CA HIS A 13 -2.87 -7.47 1.40
C HIS A 13 -2.16 -8.67 0.80
N LYS A 14 -2.22 -9.78 1.52
CA LYS A 14 -1.57 -11.01 1.13
C LYS A 14 -1.95 -11.48 -0.28
N PRO A 15 -3.23 -11.43 -0.71
CA PRO A 15 -3.55 -11.81 -2.08
C PRO A 15 -2.81 -10.99 -3.13
N THR A 16 -2.57 -9.71 -2.87
CA THR A 16 -1.79 -8.88 -3.80
C THR A 16 -0.39 -9.45 -3.97
N ILE A 17 0.25 -9.81 -2.86
CA ILE A 17 1.59 -10.38 -2.90
C ILE A 17 1.60 -11.70 -3.66
N HIS A 18 0.60 -12.55 -3.41
CA HIS A 18 0.50 -13.83 -4.13
C HIS A 18 0.31 -13.63 -5.62
N MET A 19 -0.50 -12.66 -6.02
CA MET A 19 -0.73 -12.39 -7.43
C MET A 19 0.50 -11.82 -8.12
N LEU A 20 1.43 -11.26 -7.34
CA LEU A 20 2.71 -10.80 -7.88
C LEU A 20 3.76 -11.90 -7.94
N GLY A 21 3.39 -13.14 -7.58
CA GLY A 21 4.30 -14.27 -7.63
C GLY A 21 5.12 -14.48 -6.39
N ASP A 22 4.62 -14.04 -5.25
CA ASP A 22 5.28 -14.19 -3.96
C ASP A 22 6.73 -13.69 -3.97
N PRO A 23 6.95 -12.46 -4.37
CA PRO A 23 8.32 -11.92 -4.43
C PRO A 23 8.89 -11.76 -3.04
N ILE A 24 10.22 -11.83 -2.93
CA ILE A 24 10.91 -11.56 -1.67
C ILE A 24 11.26 -10.08 -1.53
N LEU A 25 11.16 -9.35 -2.63
CA LEU A 25 11.47 -7.93 -2.62
C LEU A 25 10.50 -7.20 -3.53
N ILE A 26 9.95 -6.12 -3.04
CA ILE A 26 9.07 -5.25 -3.82
C ILE A 26 9.55 -3.82 -3.69
N GLN A 27 9.10 -2.98 -4.61
CA GLN A 27 9.34 -1.55 -4.50
C GLN A 27 8.02 -0.82 -4.49
N LEU A 28 7.92 0.16 -3.61
CA LEU A 28 6.76 1.02 -3.48
C LEU A 28 7.08 2.34 -4.17
N LEU A 29 6.22 2.76 -5.07
CA LEU A 29 6.42 3.96 -5.88
C LEU A 29 5.18 4.84 -5.81
N PHE A 30 5.36 6.13 -5.97
CA PHE A 30 4.25 7.07 -6.08
C PHE A 30 4.53 8.04 -7.21
N ASP A 31 3.60 8.13 -8.15
CA ASP A 31 3.67 9.09 -9.24
C ASP A 31 2.72 10.24 -8.91
N PRO A 32 3.27 11.41 -8.52
CA PRO A 32 2.41 12.52 -8.11
C PRO A 32 1.66 13.18 -9.28
N GLU A 33 2.15 13.03 -10.51
CA GLU A 33 1.43 13.56 -11.64
C GLU A 33 0.23 12.69 -11.99
N ALA A 34 0.43 11.40 -12.05
CA ALA A 34 -0.65 10.48 -12.36
C ALA A 34 -1.53 10.19 -11.16
N MET A 35 -1.06 10.52 -9.95
CA MET A 35 -1.76 10.23 -8.71
C MET A 35 -1.98 8.74 -8.55
N ILE A 36 -0.92 7.97 -8.73
CA ILE A 36 -0.96 6.51 -8.65
C ILE A 36 0.14 6.01 -7.72
N VAL A 37 -0.25 5.16 -6.78
CA VAL A 37 0.69 4.39 -5.97
C VAL A 37 0.89 3.06 -6.69
N ALA A 38 2.11 2.59 -6.78
CA ALA A 38 2.41 1.32 -7.44
C ALA A 38 3.33 0.46 -6.59
N ILE A 39 3.15 -0.84 -6.74
CA ILE A 39 4.05 -1.84 -6.19
C ILE A 39 4.59 -2.62 -7.38
N ILE A 40 5.90 -2.74 -7.45
CA ILE A 40 6.52 -3.48 -8.54
C ILE A 40 7.49 -4.51 -7.97
N CYS A 41 7.75 -5.54 -8.77
CA CYS A 41 8.77 -6.54 -8.46
C CYS A 41 9.93 -6.29 -9.41
N PRO A 42 10.92 -5.52 -8.99
CA PRO A 42 11.94 -5.09 -9.94
C PRO A 42 12.92 -6.20 -10.25
N ASP A 43 13.27 -6.31 -11.53
CA ASP A 43 14.39 -7.16 -11.94
C ASP A 43 15.71 -6.45 -11.66
N ARG A 44 15.64 -5.15 -11.47
CA ARG A 44 16.79 -4.31 -11.19
C ARG A 44 16.30 -3.10 -10.42
N GLU A 45 17.23 -2.38 -9.85
CA GLU A 45 16.90 -1.20 -9.08
C GLU A 45 16.17 -0.16 -9.91
N VAL A 46 15.08 0.37 -9.36
CA VAL A 46 14.31 1.44 -9.99
C VAL A 46 14.48 2.69 -9.13
N PRO A 47 15.01 3.79 -9.70
CA PRO A 47 15.21 5.01 -8.93
C PRO A 47 13.91 5.55 -8.36
N GLY A 48 13.97 6.07 -7.16
CA GLY A 48 12.83 6.72 -6.54
C GLY A 48 11.87 5.80 -5.82
N GLY A 49 12.09 4.50 -5.92
CA GLY A 49 11.23 3.54 -5.23
C GLY A 49 11.76 3.22 -3.84
N GLN A 50 10.87 2.87 -2.94
CA GLN A 50 11.23 2.40 -1.63
C GLN A 50 11.23 0.88 -1.63
N GLU A 51 12.37 0.26 -1.34
CA GLU A 51 12.47 -1.19 -1.29
C GLU A 51 11.86 -1.73 -0.01
N ILE A 52 11.12 -2.80 -0.14
CA ILE A 52 10.49 -3.47 0.98
C ILE A 52 10.75 -4.96 0.84
N ARG A 53 11.37 -5.54 1.86
CA ARG A 53 11.60 -6.98 1.88
C ARG A 53 10.36 -7.66 2.41
N VAL A 54 9.86 -8.60 1.65
CA VAL A 54 8.69 -9.38 2.05
C VAL A 54 9.15 -10.54 2.91
N ASN A 55 8.76 -10.51 4.17
CA ASN A 55 9.14 -11.58 5.09
C ASN A 55 8.17 -12.76 4.90
N PRO A 56 8.68 -13.95 4.56
CA PRO A 56 7.79 -15.11 4.39
C PRO A 56 6.90 -15.39 5.59
N LYS A 57 7.34 -15.03 6.78
CA LYS A 57 6.51 -15.24 7.97
C LYS A 57 5.25 -14.38 7.93
N ASN A 58 5.30 -13.23 7.24
CA ASN A 58 4.16 -12.36 7.13
C ASN A 58 3.13 -12.86 6.12
N LEU A 59 3.46 -13.89 5.36
CA LEU A 59 2.56 -14.45 4.36
C LEU A 59 1.78 -15.65 4.89
N LYS A 60 1.97 -16.02 6.14
CA LYS A 60 1.25 -17.13 6.73
C LYS A 60 -0.02 -16.63 7.40
N GLY A 61 -1.06 -17.46 7.34
CA GLY A 61 -2.34 -17.09 7.94
C GLY A 61 -3.02 -15.97 7.17
N ASP A 62 -3.67 -15.10 7.90
CA ASP A 62 -4.43 -14.00 7.32
C ASP A 62 -3.69 -12.68 7.33
N ASN A 63 -2.41 -12.71 7.64
CA ASN A 63 -1.68 -11.47 7.80
C ASN A 63 -1.35 -10.82 6.48
N ALA A 64 -1.30 -9.51 6.51
CA ALA A 64 -0.82 -8.71 5.39
C ALA A 64 0.65 -8.41 5.62
N VAL A 65 1.33 -7.94 4.58
CA VAL A 65 2.69 -7.42 4.73
C VAL A 65 2.55 -5.99 5.24
N GLU A 66 3.17 -5.72 6.39
CA GLU A 66 3.10 -4.41 7.03
C GLU A 66 4.47 -3.80 7.14
N PHE A 67 4.55 -2.51 6.90
CA PHE A 67 5.80 -1.78 7.08
C PHE A 67 5.46 -0.33 7.39
N TYR A 68 6.46 0.41 7.86
CA TYR A 68 6.27 1.79 8.27
C TYR A 68 7.03 2.70 7.33
N SER A 69 6.37 3.77 6.89
CA SER A 69 7.04 4.75 6.03
C SER A 69 6.42 6.12 6.22
N LYS A 70 6.97 6.85 7.18
CA LYS A 70 6.55 8.22 7.42
C LYS A 70 6.78 9.09 6.20
N MET A 71 7.91 8.89 5.53
CA MET A 71 8.26 9.71 4.38
C MET A 71 7.31 9.50 3.21
N PHE A 72 6.93 8.26 2.95
CA PHE A 72 6.03 7.97 1.84
C PHE A 72 4.66 8.58 2.10
N LEU A 73 4.13 8.41 3.31
CA LEU A 73 2.82 8.96 3.65
C LEU A 73 2.83 10.49 3.67
N LYS A 74 3.97 11.09 4.03
CA LYS A 74 4.11 12.53 3.97
C LYS A 74 3.99 13.03 2.52
N LYS A 75 4.58 12.30 1.57
CA LYS A 75 4.46 12.66 0.16
C LYS A 75 3.01 12.58 -0.31
N LEU A 76 2.28 11.56 0.12
CA LEU A 76 0.87 11.44 -0.25
C LEU A 76 0.05 12.59 0.31
N ARG A 77 0.30 12.96 1.56
CA ARG A 77 -0.42 14.09 2.17
C ARG A 77 -0.16 15.39 1.42
N ALA A 78 1.09 15.60 1.02
CA ALA A 78 1.46 16.84 0.35
C ALA A 78 0.75 17.00 -0.99
N VAL A 79 0.51 15.90 -1.69
CA VAL A 79 -0.10 15.94 -3.01
C VAL A 79 -1.63 15.91 -2.93
N HIS A 80 -2.18 15.04 -2.08
CA HIS A 80 -3.63 14.90 -1.98
C HIS A 80 -4.29 16.03 -1.22
N GLY A 81 -3.71 16.42 -0.10
CA GLY A 81 -4.17 17.61 0.62
C GLY A 81 -5.33 17.42 1.58
N ASN A 82 -6.01 16.28 1.54
CA ASN A 82 -7.22 16.07 2.35
C ASN A 82 -7.17 14.82 3.20
N LEU A 83 -5.98 14.35 3.55
CA LEU A 83 -5.86 13.15 4.34
C LEU A 83 -5.72 13.51 5.82
N ASP A 84 -6.61 12.95 6.65
CA ASP A 84 -6.57 13.16 8.10
C ASP A 84 -5.47 12.33 8.73
N ASP A 85 -4.76 12.92 9.67
CA ASP A 85 -3.64 12.25 10.33
C ASP A 85 -4.08 11.14 11.29
N ASP A 86 -5.36 11.12 11.65
CA ASP A 86 -5.87 10.16 12.61
C ASP A 86 -6.58 8.98 11.98
N CYS A 87 -6.66 8.94 10.67
CA CYS A 87 -7.52 7.99 9.98
C CYS A 87 -6.73 6.95 9.22
N THR A 88 -7.42 5.87 8.88
CA THR A 88 -6.91 4.85 7.99
C THR A 88 -7.65 4.98 6.68
N TYR A 89 -6.93 4.86 5.57
CA TYR A 89 -7.50 4.91 4.24
C TYR A 89 -7.23 3.62 3.50
N ARG A 90 -8.07 3.33 2.52
CA ARG A 90 -7.90 2.16 1.66
C ARG A 90 -7.76 2.62 0.22
N LEU A 91 -6.83 2.01 -0.49
CA LEU A 91 -6.70 2.17 -1.92
C LEU A 91 -7.04 0.85 -2.59
N THR A 92 -7.80 0.93 -3.68
CA THR A 92 -8.14 -0.25 -4.48
C THR A 92 -7.24 -0.29 -5.70
N GLY A 93 -6.73 -1.46 -6.02
CA GLY A 93 -5.77 -1.57 -7.09
C GLY A 93 -6.08 -2.65 -8.09
N THR A 94 -5.27 -2.67 -9.12
CA THR A 94 -5.34 -3.64 -10.21
C THR A 94 -3.97 -4.26 -10.41
N ILE A 95 -3.94 -5.57 -10.61
CA ILE A 95 -2.69 -6.26 -10.91
C ILE A 95 -2.45 -6.20 -12.41
N ILE A 96 -1.21 -5.94 -12.78
CA ILE A 96 -0.76 -5.96 -14.18
C ILE A 96 0.26 -7.08 -14.28
N PRO A 97 -0.19 -8.30 -14.64
CA PRO A 97 0.68 -9.48 -14.54
C PRO A 97 1.94 -9.40 -15.41
N ASP A 98 1.82 -8.88 -16.61
CA ASP A 98 2.96 -8.81 -17.52
C ASP A 98 4.10 -7.96 -16.97
N LEU A 99 3.77 -7.01 -16.12
CA LEU A 99 4.75 -6.12 -15.52
C LEU A 99 5.12 -6.54 -14.11
N ARG A 100 4.46 -7.58 -13.60
CA ARG A 100 4.57 -7.99 -12.21
C ARG A 100 4.43 -6.77 -11.30
N ALA A 101 3.33 -6.05 -11.50
CA ALA A 101 3.08 -4.80 -10.81
C ALA A 101 1.63 -4.72 -10.37
N ALA A 102 1.38 -3.89 -9.37
CA ALA A 102 0.04 -3.53 -8.93
C ALA A 102 -0.03 -2.02 -8.91
N ARG A 103 -1.13 -1.46 -9.38
CA ARG A 103 -1.31 -0.01 -9.37
C ARG A 103 -2.56 0.33 -8.57
N PHE A 104 -2.45 1.38 -7.78
CA PHE A 104 -3.50 1.83 -6.88
C PHE A 104 -3.74 3.30 -7.12
N PRO A 105 -4.72 3.66 -7.96
CA PRO A 105 -5.01 5.08 -8.21
C PRO A 105 -5.51 5.76 -6.95
N MET A 106 -5.02 6.99 -6.70
CA MET A 106 -5.47 7.76 -5.55
C MET A 106 -6.96 8.09 -5.64
N SER A 107 -7.53 8.06 -6.84
CA SER A 107 -8.97 8.29 -7.01
C SER A 107 -9.81 7.21 -6.32
N THR A 108 -9.22 6.08 -5.98
CA THR A 108 -9.95 5.01 -5.29
C THR A 108 -9.90 5.14 -3.77
N ILE A 109 -9.27 6.19 -3.25
CA ILE A 109 -9.05 6.31 -1.81
C ILE A 109 -10.37 6.43 -1.05
N GLN A 110 -10.49 5.67 0.01
CA GLN A 110 -11.65 5.69 0.87
C GLN A 110 -11.23 5.67 2.31
N LYS A 111 -11.88 6.49 3.14
CA LYS A 111 -11.65 6.47 4.56
C LYS A 111 -12.27 5.19 5.15
N VAL A 112 -11.53 4.53 6.01
CA VAL A 112 -12.02 3.33 6.66
C VAL A 112 -12.73 3.75 7.93
N GLU A 113 -14.01 3.38 8.02
CA GLU A 113 -14.81 3.72 9.19
C GLU A 113 -14.93 2.57 10.14
N ALA A 114 -14.04 1.66 10.04
CA ALA A 114 -14.22 0.37 10.62
C ALA A 114 -14.37 0.37 12.08
N GLU A 115 -13.70 1.27 12.69
CA GLU A 115 -13.68 1.17 14.08
C GLU A 115 -15.00 1.28 14.65
N GLU A 116 -15.75 2.04 14.05
CA GLU A 116 -17.01 2.11 14.58
C GLU A 116 -17.73 1.09 13.97
N GLY A 117 -17.54 0.96 13.09
CA GLY A 117 -18.23 0.07 12.58
C GLY A 117 -18.08 -1.14 13.17
N ALA A 118 -17.60 -1.20 13.02
CA ALA A 118 -17.47 -2.24 13.42
C ALA A 118 -17.98 -2.74 14.40
N ASN A 119 -17.97 -2.26 14.52
CA ASN A 119 -18.15 -2.58 15.18
C ASN A 119 -18.91 -2.83 15.54
N THR A 120 -19.20 -2.54 15.41
CA THR A 120 -19.88 -2.64 15.60
C THR A 120 -20.50 -3.31 15.57
N ASN A 121 -20.68 -3.53 15.52
CA ASN A 121 -21.26 -3.95 15.57
C ASN A 121 -21.56 -4.31 15.78
N GLY A 122 -21.29 -4.22 15.89
CA GLY A 122 -21.57 -4.33 16.11
C GLY A 122 -21.71 -4.44 16.13
#